data_20eea989e45bd90e87966234c19570cd
#
_entry.id   20eea989e45bd90e87966234c19570cd
#
_cell.length_a   1.000
_cell.length_b   1.000
_cell.length_c   1.000
_cell.angle_alpha   90.00
_cell.angle_beta   90.00
_cell.angle_gamma   90.00
#
_symmetry.space_group_name_H-M   'P 1'
#
loop_
_entity.id
_entity.type
_entity.pdbx_description
1 polymer ?
#
loop_
_entity_poly.entity_id
_entity_poly.type
_entity_poly.pdbx_seq_one_letter_code
_entity_poly.pdbx_strand_id
1 'polypeptide(L)'
;MREIDANKLHQMIIGAYELLNENREMVNALNVFPVPDGDTGTNMTMTMKSGVDKVNQLNSESCDEITKALSQGTLMGARGNSGVILSQLVRGLSKAIKGKSVIETADIKEIFQIANQTAYKAVMKPTEGTILTVSQKMTEKANEAYTDEIELDQYLFEIISEGQIALDNTPNQLPVLKEAGVVDSGGQGLITLLKGAFSALNSDIDIKDIESKNIEVKKDLPYELTFELATTKESHQTILANLETMADDIEESFENDVLKASLKTDNVYGLLQMLTVDGEILRAELVNLKPNMEKVAAKKASQAKKYGFIAVSRGEGYDAILESMNIDEIISGGQTMNPSTEDIFNSLDRVNAENIIIFPNNKNILMSAKQAAEITEKNAVVVETRSIPETFAAMLEFDEDSDIEENLENMTEAIKDLHVAEVSISIRDTSINGIEIARDDYLGILDGNIVTSNEKIVDTVIKTIGHALENDSDLSLVTLYYGEEVDKKDAKDLVKKISKKHKDIDVELVYGGQPVYYYTITLE
;
A
#
# COMPACT_ATOMS: atom_id res chain seq x y z
N MET A 1 2.26 7.00 -37.58
CA MET A 1 2.01 8.12 -36.63
C MET A 1 3.33 8.63 -36.09
N ARG A 2 3.52 9.97 -35.93
CA ARG A 2 4.81 10.54 -35.51
C ARG A 2 4.78 11.36 -34.22
N GLU A 3 3.59 11.62 -33.69
CA GLU A 3 3.42 12.41 -32.47
C GLU A 3 2.20 11.96 -31.66
N ILE A 4 2.22 12.22 -30.36
CA ILE A 4 1.14 12.02 -29.41
C ILE A 4 0.72 13.43 -28.93
N ASP A 5 -0.49 13.83 -29.20
CA ASP A 5 -1.10 15.05 -28.67
C ASP A 5 -1.68 14.80 -27.25
N ALA A 6 -2.16 15.86 -26.62
CA ALA A 6 -2.71 15.83 -25.28
C ALA A 6 -3.92 14.88 -25.14
N ASN A 7 -4.80 14.85 -26.16
CA ASN A 7 -5.99 14.00 -26.14
C ASN A 7 -5.60 12.50 -26.24
N LYS A 8 -4.67 12.18 -27.14
CA LYS A 8 -4.17 10.83 -27.31
C LYS A 8 -3.40 10.35 -26.05
N LEU A 9 -2.61 11.25 -25.45
CA LEU A 9 -1.91 10.95 -24.20
C LEU A 9 -2.91 10.64 -23.06
N HIS A 10 -3.99 11.42 -22.96
CA HIS A 10 -5.05 11.17 -21.98
C HIS A 10 -5.68 9.78 -22.19
N GLN A 11 -6.04 9.41 -23.43
CA GLN A 11 -6.54 8.07 -23.77
C GLN A 11 -5.55 6.97 -23.40
N MET A 12 -4.26 7.16 -23.68
CA MET A 12 -3.21 6.21 -23.31
C MET A 12 -3.11 6.01 -21.79
N ILE A 13 -3.23 7.09 -21.01
CA ILE A 13 -3.20 7.03 -19.54
C ILE A 13 -4.39 6.24 -19.00
N ILE A 14 -5.60 6.48 -19.52
CA ILE A 14 -6.81 5.74 -19.13
C ILE A 14 -6.67 4.26 -19.53
N GLY A 15 -6.32 3.97 -20.77
CA GLY A 15 -6.16 2.58 -21.22
C GLY A 15 -5.07 1.81 -20.45
N ALA A 16 -4.01 2.49 -20.02
CA ALA A 16 -3.00 1.90 -19.14
C ALA A 16 -3.62 1.48 -17.80
N TYR A 17 -4.39 2.38 -17.17
CA TYR A 17 -5.05 2.11 -15.90
C TYR A 17 -6.09 0.99 -16.02
N GLU A 18 -6.96 1.04 -17.03
CA GLU A 18 -8.03 0.06 -17.23
C GLU A 18 -7.47 -1.36 -17.39
N LEU A 19 -6.46 -1.54 -18.26
CA LEU A 19 -5.87 -2.84 -18.47
C LEU A 19 -5.16 -3.37 -17.23
N LEU A 20 -4.50 -2.50 -16.45
CA LEU A 20 -3.89 -2.91 -15.18
C LEU A 20 -4.96 -3.31 -14.16
N ASN A 21 -6.04 -2.54 -14.05
CA ASN A 21 -7.13 -2.81 -13.12
C ASN A 21 -7.84 -4.15 -13.44
N GLU A 22 -8.08 -4.42 -14.72
CA GLU A 22 -8.64 -5.71 -15.18
C GLU A 22 -7.74 -6.90 -14.84
N ASN A 23 -6.42 -6.69 -14.85
CA ASN A 23 -5.42 -7.73 -14.57
C ASN A 23 -4.87 -7.68 -13.14
N ARG A 24 -5.46 -6.88 -12.24
CA ARG A 24 -4.98 -6.65 -10.87
C ARG A 24 -4.72 -7.94 -10.10
N GLU A 25 -5.70 -8.85 -10.10
CA GLU A 25 -5.60 -10.11 -9.36
C GLU A 25 -4.55 -11.06 -9.95
N MET A 26 -4.36 -11.04 -11.28
CA MET A 26 -3.28 -11.80 -11.92
C MET A 26 -1.91 -11.27 -11.49
N VAL A 27 -1.73 -9.95 -11.42
CA VAL A 27 -0.48 -9.33 -10.94
C VAL A 27 -0.25 -9.61 -9.45
N ASN A 28 -1.32 -9.57 -8.63
CA ASN A 28 -1.27 -9.96 -7.22
C ASN A 28 -0.78 -11.40 -7.04
N ALA A 29 -1.28 -12.34 -7.86
CA ALA A 29 -0.93 -13.75 -7.77
C ALA A 29 0.55 -14.04 -8.10
N LEU A 30 1.23 -13.15 -8.83
CA LEU A 30 2.66 -13.26 -9.15
C LEU A 30 3.56 -12.74 -8.02
N ASN A 31 3.01 -12.04 -7.03
CA ASN A 31 3.80 -11.40 -5.99
C ASN A 31 4.39 -12.43 -5.01
N VAL A 32 5.70 -12.65 -5.11
CA VAL A 32 6.48 -13.52 -4.22
C VAL A 32 7.74 -12.83 -3.68
N PHE A 33 8.07 -11.63 -4.17
CA PHE A 33 9.27 -10.88 -3.80
C PHE A 33 8.97 -9.37 -3.77
N PRO A 34 9.54 -8.60 -2.82
CA PRO A 34 10.38 -9.04 -1.69
C PRO A 34 9.57 -9.70 -0.55
N VAL A 35 8.26 -9.52 -0.53
CA VAL A 35 7.33 -10.12 0.45
C VAL A 35 6.17 -10.74 -0.34
N PRO A 36 5.78 -11.99 -0.05
CA PRO A 36 4.72 -12.68 -0.78
C PRO A 36 3.31 -12.34 -0.25
N ASP A 37 3.00 -11.05 -0.13
CA ASP A 37 1.73 -10.52 0.42
C ASP A 37 0.62 -10.36 -0.63
N GLY A 38 0.93 -10.61 -1.91
CA GLY A 38 -0.07 -10.63 -2.97
C GLY A 38 -0.75 -9.28 -3.25
N ASP A 39 -0.07 -8.17 -3.01
CA ASP A 39 -0.65 -6.82 -3.08
C ASP A 39 -0.10 -5.93 -4.21
N THR A 40 0.90 -6.41 -5.00
CA THR A 40 1.56 -5.63 -6.05
C THR A 40 0.58 -5.04 -7.05
N GLY A 41 -0.36 -5.85 -7.56
CA GLY A 41 -1.37 -5.39 -8.52
C GLY A 41 -2.28 -4.33 -7.91
N THR A 42 -2.69 -4.52 -6.67
CA THR A 42 -3.52 -3.57 -5.92
C THR A 42 -2.78 -2.24 -5.72
N ASN A 43 -1.54 -2.29 -5.23
CA ASN A 43 -0.73 -1.09 -5.00
C ASN A 43 -0.48 -0.30 -6.29
N MET A 44 -0.12 -0.96 -7.39
CA MET A 44 0.11 -0.30 -8.68
C MET A 44 -1.18 0.29 -9.26
N THR A 45 -2.30 -0.44 -9.16
CA THR A 45 -3.61 0.02 -9.65
C THR A 45 -4.08 1.25 -8.88
N MET A 46 -3.99 1.24 -7.53
CA MET A 46 -4.40 2.38 -6.71
C MET A 46 -3.49 3.60 -6.93
N THR A 47 -2.19 3.37 -7.10
CA THR A 47 -1.23 4.43 -7.45
C THR A 47 -1.57 5.07 -8.79
N MET A 48 -1.85 4.25 -9.82
CA MET A 48 -2.21 4.75 -11.15
C MET A 48 -3.57 5.46 -11.14
N LYS A 49 -4.54 4.93 -10.38
CA LYS A 49 -5.87 5.55 -10.19
C LYS A 49 -5.74 6.99 -9.68
N SER A 50 -4.96 7.21 -8.64
CA SER A 50 -4.73 8.57 -8.11
C SER A 50 -4.15 9.53 -9.15
N GLY A 51 -3.30 9.00 -10.05
CA GLY A 51 -2.79 9.76 -11.20
C GLY A 51 -3.88 10.09 -12.21
N VAL A 52 -4.70 9.11 -12.60
CA VAL A 52 -5.84 9.28 -13.52
C VAL A 52 -6.85 10.27 -12.97
N ASP A 53 -7.22 10.14 -11.70
CA ASP A 53 -8.16 11.05 -11.04
C ASP A 53 -7.67 12.52 -11.09
N LYS A 54 -6.35 12.72 -10.94
CA LYS A 54 -5.74 14.05 -11.04
C LYS A 54 -5.74 14.59 -12.47
N VAL A 55 -5.49 13.73 -13.47
CA VAL A 55 -5.54 14.09 -14.90
C VAL A 55 -6.96 14.42 -15.33
N ASN A 56 -7.96 13.66 -14.90
CA ASN A 56 -9.37 13.88 -15.23
C ASN A 56 -9.93 15.20 -14.68
N GLN A 57 -9.32 15.76 -13.62
CA GLN A 57 -9.67 17.09 -13.09
C GLN A 57 -9.08 18.24 -13.92
N LEU A 58 -8.15 17.93 -14.85
CA LEU A 58 -7.44 18.92 -15.66
C LEU A 58 -8.10 19.06 -17.04
N ASN A 59 -8.36 20.29 -17.46
CA ASN A 59 -8.73 20.60 -18.84
C ASN A 59 -7.53 21.26 -19.53
N SER A 60 -6.68 20.45 -20.17
CA SER A 60 -5.45 20.94 -20.81
C SER A 60 -5.21 20.28 -22.17
N GLU A 61 -4.67 21.06 -23.09
CA GLU A 61 -4.22 20.64 -24.42
C GLU A 61 -2.69 20.45 -24.47
N SER A 62 -2.00 20.39 -23.31
CA SER A 62 -0.55 20.25 -23.19
C SER A 62 -0.14 18.92 -22.57
N CYS A 63 0.71 18.16 -23.25
CA CYS A 63 1.29 16.93 -22.71
C CYS A 63 2.11 17.17 -21.42
N ASP A 64 2.82 18.31 -21.32
CA ASP A 64 3.55 18.70 -20.10
C ASP A 64 2.60 18.80 -18.90
N GLU A 65 1.48 19.53 -19.03
CA GLU A 65 0.51 19.71 -17.95
C GLU A 65 -0.16 18.39 -17.55
N ILE A 66 -0.56 17.56 -18.53
CA ILE A 66 -1.16 16.24 -18.28
C ILE A 66 -0.19 15.33 -17.53
N THR A 67 1.06 15.23 -17.98
CA THR A 67 2.04 14.35 -17.30
C THR A 67 2.48 14.89 -15.95
N LYS A 68 2.46 16.21 -15.76
CA LYS A 68 2.69 16.82 -14.45
C LYS A 68 1.57 16.48 -13.48
N ALA A 69 0.30 16.54 -13.91
CA ALA A 69 -0.85 16.13 -13.11
C ALA A 69 -0.77 14.62 -12.78
N LEU A 70 -0.48 13.77 -13.79
CA LEU A 70 -0.28 12.34 -13.60
C LEU A 70 0.84 12.05 -12.58
N SER A 71 1.97 12.73 -12.72
CA SER A 71 3.11 12.58 -11.80
C SER A 71 2.76 12.99 -10.38
N GLN A 72 2.06 14.10 -10.19
CA GLN A 72 1.61 14.53 -8.87
C GLN A 72 0.62 13.54 -8.24
N GLY A 73 -0.36 13.08 -9.02
CA GLY A 73 -1.36 12.14 -8.53
C GLY A 73 -0.74 10.79 -8.17
N THR A 74 0.11 10.22 -9.04
CA THR A 74 0.79 8.94 -8.76
C THR A 74 1.77 9.06 -7.60
N LEU A 75 2.44 10.21 -7.41
CA LEU A 75 3.36 10.46 -6.30
C LEU A 75 2.62 10.44 -4.96
N MET A 76 1.51 11.17 -4.85
CA MET A 76 0.71 11.24 -3.62
C MET A 76 -0.03 9.93 -3.35
N GLY A 77 -0.56 9.30 -4.38
CA GLY A 77 -1.26 8.02 -4.28
C GLY A 77 -0.36 6.79 -4.21
N ALA A 78 0.97 6.95 -4.18
CA ALA A 78 1.91 5.82 -4.20
C ALA A 78 1.74 4.93 -2.97
N ARG A 79 1.55 3.61 -3.21
CA ARG A 79 1.37 2.60 -2.18
C ARG A 79 2.34 1.46 -2.39
N GLY A 80 2.93 0.98 -1.31
CA GLY A 80 3.90 -0.10 -1.35
C GLY A 80 5.13 0.22 -2.21
N ASN A 81 6.10 -0.70 -2.25
CA ASN A 81 7.32 -0.51 -3.03
C ASN A 81 7.04 -0.38 -4.54
N SER A 82 6.12 -1.21 -5.07
CA SER A 82 5.78 -1.23 -6.49
C SER A 82 5.09 0.07 -6.95
N GLY A 83 4.19 0.62 -6.13
CA GLY A 83 3.54 1.89 -6.42
C GLY A 83 4.52 3.07 -6.36
N VAL A 84 5.43 3.08 -5.39
CA VAL A 84 6.47 4.13 -5.31
C VAL A 84 7.38 4.07 -6.53
N ILE A 85 7.86 2.89 -6.95
CA ILE A 85 8.70 2.76 -8.15
C ILE A 85 7.94 3.21 -9.40
N LEU A 86 6.67 2.81 -9.55
CA LEU A 86 5.80 3.27 -10.64
C LEU A 86 5.68 4.81 -10.65
N SER A 87 5.45 5.42 -9.49
CA SER A 87 5.36 6.89 -9.39
C SER A 87 6.64 7.59 -9.83
N GLN A 88 7.80 6.99 -9.58
CA GLN A 88 9.09 7.54 -10.01
C GLN A 88 9.34 7.37 -11.51
N LEU A 89 8.88 6.26 -12.12
CA LEU A 89 8.87 6.11 -13.58
C LEU A 89 8.02 7.21 -14.24
N VAL A 90 6.82 7.44 -13.73
CA VAL A 90 5.92 8.50 -14.20
C VAL A 90 6.51 9.90 -13.97
N ARG A 91 7.17 10.13 -12.83
CA ARG A 91 7.89 11.39 -12.55
C ARG A 91 9.01 11.64 -13.55
N GLY A 92 9.72 10.58 -13.94
CA GLY A 92 10.75 10.68 -14.98
C GLY A 92 10.18 11.00 -16.36
N LEU A 93 9.04 10.41 -16.74
CA LEU A 93 8.28 10.77 -17.94
C LEU A 93 7.94 12.26 -17.94
N SER A 94 7.33 12.77 -16.86
CA SER A 94 6.97 14.19 -16.74
C SER A 94 8.18 15.13 -16.84
N LYS A 95 9.34 14.73 -16.30
CA LYS A 95 10.59 15.51 -16.42
C LYS A 95 11.09 15.57 -17.86
N ALA A 96 11.00 14.46 -18.61
CA ALA A 96 11.51 14.35 -19.98
C ALA A 96 10.76 15.24 -20.97
N ILE A 97 9.44 15.40 -20.76
CA ILE A 97 8.59 16.18 -21.68
C ILE A 97 8.23 17.58 -21.17
N LYS A 98 8.95 18.06 -20.16
CA LYS A 98 8.70 19.40 -19.60
C LYS A 98 8.73 20.48 -20.68
N GLY A 99 7.66 21.29 -20.73
CA GLY A 99 7.47 22.40 -21.68
C GLY A 99 7.02 21.96 -23.07
N LYS A 100 6.68 20.67 -23.29
CA LYS A 100 6.19 20.18 -24.59
C LYS A 100 4.67 20.07 -24.62
N SER A 101 4.05 20.60 -25.67
CA SER A 101 2.61 20.44 -25.92
C SER A 101 2.27 19.08 -26.54
N VAL A 102 3.20 18.51 -27.32
CA VAL A 102 3.10 17.19 -27.98
C VAL A 102 4.35 16.37 -27.68
N ILE A 103 4.24 15.05 -27.76
CA ILE A 103 5.35 14.11 -27.65
C ILE A 103 5.68 13.60 -29.04
N GLU A 104 6.87 13.86 -29.52
CA GLU A 104 7.35 13.38 -30.82
C GLU A 104 8.03 12.01 -30.70
N THR A 105 8.14 11.28 -31.79
CA THR A 105 8.87 9.97 -31.82
C THR A 105 10.29 10.09 -31.24
N ALA A 106 10.98 11.21 -31.53
CA ALA A 106 12.33 11.46 -31.02
C ALA A 106 12.41 11.59 -29.49
N ASP A 107 11.32 11.98 -28.83
CA ASP A 107 11.27 12.17 -27.36
C ASP A 107 11.22 10.85 -26.60
N ILE A 108 10.70 9.78 -27.24
CA ILE A 108 10.49 8.47 -26.59
C ILE A 108 11.78 7.93 -25.98
N LYS A 109 12.90 8.07 -26.68
CA LYS A 109 14.21 7.65 -26.17
C LYS A 109 14.57 8.36 -24.86
N GLU A 110 14.41 9.68 -24.80
CA GLU A 110 14.71 10.48 -23.63
C GLU A 110 13.73 10.17 -22.48
N ILE A 111 12.45 9.94 -22.81
CA ILE A 111 11.41 9.54 -21.84
C ILE A 111 11.82 8.25 -21.12
N PHE A 112 12.14 7.17 -21.83
CA PHE A 112 12.56 5.92 -21.20
C PHE A 112 13.85 6.09 -20.39
N GLN A 113 14.81 6.86 -20.89
CA GLN A 113 16.07 7.10 -20.20
C GLN A 113 15.88 7.84 -18.87
N ILE A 114 15.13 8.93 -18.86
CA ILE A 114 14.92 9.75 -17.65
C ILE A 114 13.99 9.03 -16.68
N ALA A 115 12.96 8.31 -17.17
CA ALA A 115 12.08 7.50 -16.35
C ALA A 115 12.86 6.43 -15.58
N ASN A 116 13.66 5.64 -16.29
CA ASN A 116 14.50 4.59 -15.71
C ASN A 116 15.50 5.16 -14.68
N GLN A 117 16.23 6.22 -15.04
CA GLN A 117 17.19 6.87 -14.12
C GLN A 117 16.51 7.39 -12.85
N THR A 118 15.28 7.93 -12.97
CA THR A 118 14.53 8.46 -11.82
C THR A 118 14.11 7.34 -10.89
N ALA A 119 13.64 6.20 -11.44
CA ALA A 119 13.25 5.03 -10.66
C ALA A 119 14.44 4.38 -9.94
N TYR A 120 15.58 4.18 -10.62
CA TYR A 120 16.79 3.62 -10.00
C TYR A 120 17.32 4.47 -8.86
N LYS A 121 17.26 5.81 -8.97
CA LYS A 121 17.73 6.72 -7.90
C LYS A 121 16.84 6.66 -6.65
N ALA A 122 15.58 6.29 -6.79
CA ALA A 122 14.64 6.21 -5.67
C ALA A 122 14.79 4.91 -4.86
N VAL A 123 15.48 3.91 -5.39
CA VAL A 123 15.66 2.61 -4.73
C VAL A 123 17.07 2.51 -4.17
N MET A 124 17.20 2.40 -2.84
CA MET A 124 18.50 2.34 -2.15
C MET A 124 19.35 1.13 -2.55
N LYS A 125 18.71 -0.03 -2.77
CA LYS A 125 19.36 -1.28 -3.18
C LYS A 125 18.61 -1.87 -4.38
N PRO A 126 18.88 -1.40 -5.61
CA PRO A 126 18.27 -1.98 -6.80
C PRO A 126 18.57 -3.48 -6.91
N THR A 127 17.54 -4.27 -7.18
CA THR A 127 17.65 -5.73 -7.33
C THR A 127 17.37 -6.09 -8.77
N GLU A 128 18.27 -6.86 -9.38
CA GLU A 128 18.09 -7.37 -10.74
C GLU A 128 17.00 -8.46 -10.78
N GLY A 129 16.35 -8.63 -11.94
CA GLY A 129 15.21 -9.53 -12.09
C GLY A 129 13.89 -8.95 -11.59
N THR A 130 13.77 -7.61 -11.51
CA THR A 130 12.58 -6.89 -11.05
C THR A 130 12.08 -5.88 -12.09
N ILE A 131 11.03 -5.13 -11.77
CA ILE A 131 10.50 -4.00 -12.56
C ILE A 131 11.62 -3.06 -13.06
N LEU A 132 12.68 -2.86 -12.26
CA LEU A 132 13.81 -2.02 -12.64
C LEU A 132 14.59 -2.61 -13.81
N THR A 133 14.83 -3.93 -13.80
CA THR A 133 15.48 -4.63 -14.91
C THR A 133 14.65 -4.55 -16.19
N VAL A 134 13.34 -4.73 -16.09
CA VAL A 134 12.42 -4.58 -17.23
C VAL A 134 12.49 -3.16 -17.80
N SER A 135 12.44 -2.13 -16.96
CA SER A 135 12.58 -0.73 -17.34
C SER A 135 13.94 -0.43 -18.00
N GLN A 136 15.02 -1.00 -17.47
CA GLN A 136 16.36 -0.85 -18.03
C GLN A 136 16.45 -1.45 -19.43
N LYS A 137 15.94 -2.67 -19.66
CA LYS A 137 15.97 -3.34 -20.96
C LYS A 137 15.14 -2.61 -22.00
N MET A 138 13.98 -2.08 -21.64
CA MET A 138 13.21 -1.20 -22.50
C MET A 138 13.98 0.07 -22.86
N THR A 139 14.72 0.65 -21.92
CA THR A 139 15.56 1.83 -22.17
C THR A 139 16.71 1.52 -23.13
N GLU A 140 17.37 0.37 -22.99
CA GLU A 140 18.40 -0.11 -23.92
C GLU A 140 17.82 -0.24 -25.33
N LYS A 141 16.66 -0.91 -25.47
CA LYS A 141 15.98 -1.07 -26.76
C LYS A 141 15.54 0.27 -27.35
N ALA A 142 15.05 1.22 -26.54
CA ALA A 142 14.71 2.55 -27.00
C ALA A 142 15.92 3.29 -27.60
N ASN A 143 17.12 3.09 -27.04
CA ASN A 143 18.35 3.66 -27.58
C ASN A 143 18.79 2.99 -28.89
N GLU A 144 18.61 1.67 -29.02
CA GLU A 144 19.06 0.88 -30.17
C GLU A 144 18.14 1.01 -31.38
N ALA A 145 16.81 1.00 -31.15
CA ALA A 145 15.82 0.93 -32.22
C ALA A 145 15.50 2.29 -32.86
N TYR A 146 15.90 3.39 -32.22
CA TYR A 146 15.59 4.73 -32.75
C TYR A 146 16.28 5.00 -34.07
N THR A 147 15.50 5.39 -35.06
CA THR A 147 15.97 5.98 -36.33
C THR A 147 15.04 7.15 -36.69
N ASP A 148 15.52 8.13 -37.46
CA ASP A 148 14.72 9.28 -37.89
C ASP A 148 13.49 8.90 -38.77
N GLU A 149 13.46 7.69 -39.27
CA GLU A 149 12.39 7.17 -40.16
C GLU A 149 11.39 6.28 -39.44
N ILE A 150 11.67 5.85 -38.18
CA ILE A 150 10.80 4.91 -37.47
C ILE A 150 9.45 5.56 -37.13
N GLU A 151 8.36 4.85 -37.38
CA GLU A 151 7.03 5.26 -36.98
C GLU A 151 6.84 5.00 -35.47
N LEU A 152 6.11 5.88 -34.79
CA LEU A 152 5.94 5.87 -33.35
C LEU A 152 5.35 4.56 -32.80
N ASP A 153 4.33 4.03 -33.47
CA ASP A 153 3.66 2.78 -33.11
C ASP A 153 4.59 1.58 -33.24
N GLN A 154 5.37 1.50 -34.32
CA GLN A 154 6.40 0.47 -34.48
C GLN A 154 7.47 0.59 -33.39
N TYR A 155 7.92 1.79 -33.10
CA TYR A 155 8.96 2.05 -32.11
C TYR A 155 8.52 1.62 -30.70
N LEU A 156 7.32 2.03 -30.28
CA LEU A 156 6.74 1.62 -29.00
C LEU A 156 6.53 0.10 -28.92
N PHE A 157 6.06 -0.50 -30.02
CA PHE A 157 5.88 -1.96 -30.09
C PHE A 157 7.20 -2.71 -29.86
N GLU A 158 8.30 -2.27 -30.49
CA GLU A 158 9.62 -2.89 -30.30
C GLU A 158 10.12 -2.75 -28.87
N ILE A 159 9.94 -1.58 -28.24
CA ILE A 159 10.33 -1.32 -26.83
C ILE A 159 9.51 -2.20 -25.87
N ILE A 160 8.19 -2.28 -26.05
CA ILE A 160 7.31 -3.07 -25.18
C ILE A 160 7.60 -4.57 -25.36
N SER A 161 7.91 -5.00 -26.58
CA SER A 161 8.27 -6.39 -26.87
C SER A 161 9.58 -6.79 -26.17
N GLU A 162 10.59 -5.93 -26.17
CA GLU A 162 11.83 -6.16 -25.41
C GLU A 162 11.56 -6.19 -23.89
N GLY A 163 10.69 -5.32 -23.40
CA GLY A 163 10.23 -5.35 -22.02
C GLY A 163 9.57 -6.68 -21.63
N GLN A 164 8.76 -7.27 -22.53
CA GLN A 164 8.16 -8.59 -22.31
C GLN A 164 9.24 -9.69 -22.26
N ILE A 165 10.22 -9.66 -23.17
CA ILE A 165 11.35 -10.60 -23.16
C ILE A 165 12.14 -10.49 -21.83
N ALA A 166 12.39 -9.27 -21.38
CA ALA A 166 13.07 -9.02 -20.12
C ALA A 166 12.26 -9.54 -18.92
N LEU A 167 10.94 -9.34 -18.92
CA LEU A 167 10.02 -9.86 -17.91
C LEU A 167 10.06 -11.39 -17.85
N ASP A 168 9.96 -12.05 -19.00
CA ASP A 168 9.98 -13.52 -19.10
C ASP A 168 11.32 -14.11 -18.61
N ASN A 169 12.39 -13.31 -18.64
CA ASN A 169 13.72 -13.69 -18.16
C ASN A 169 13.98 -13.38 -16.68
N THR A 170 13.08 -12.69 -15.96
CA THR A 170 13.26 -12.34 -14.54
C THR A 170 13.49 -13.57 -13.62
N PRO A 171 12.87 -14.76 -13.87
CA PRO A 171 13.15 -15.95 -13.07
C PRO A 171 14.59 -16.47 -13.19
N ASN A 172 15.29 -16.14 -14.28
CA ASN A 172 16.69 -16.52 -14.43
C ASN A 172 17.66 -15.58 -13.69
N GLN A 173 17.19 -14.42 -13.24
CA GLN A 173 17.99 -13.40 -12.57
C GLN A 173 17.72 -13.38 -11.05
N LEU A 174 16.51 -13.75 -10.62
CA LEU A 174 16.10 -13.75 -9.22
C LEU A 174 15.63 -15.16 -8.79
N PRO A 175 16.43 -15.88 -8.00
CA PRO A 175 16.18 -17.29 -7.67
C PRO A 175 14.79 -17.56 -7.08
N VAL A 176 14.27 -16.67 -6.22
CA VAL A 176 12.94 -16.83 -5.61
C VAL A 176 11.81 -16.87 -6.64
N LEU A 177 11.93 -16.13 -7.75
CA LEU A 177 10.96 -16.18 -8.85
C LEU A 177 11.02 -17.50 -9.59
N LYS A 178 12.24 -18.03 -9.77
CA LYS A 178 12.45 -19.33 -10.41
C LYS A 178 11.89 -20.47 -9.57
N GLU A 179 12.11 -20.44 -8.27
CA GLU A 179 11.56 -21.44 -7.34
C GLU A 179 10.04 -21.42 -7.31
N ALA A 180 9.44 -20.21 -7.31
CA ALA A 180 8.01 -20.05 -7.36
C ALA A 180 7.38 -20.29 -8.74
N GLY A 181 8.20 -20.42 -9.81
CA GLY A 181 7.72 -20.61 -11.19
C GLY A 181 6.95 -19.41 -11.76
N VAL A 182 7.28 -18.18 -11.32
CA VAL A 182 6.60 -16.95 -11.71
C VAL A 182 7.58 -15.91 -12.23
N VAL A 183 7.07 -14.90 -12.94
CA VAL A 183 7.81 -13.70 -13.32
C VAL A 183 7.66 -12.61 -12.26
N ASP A 184 8.46 -11.54 -12.34
CA ASP A 184 8.35 -10.40 -11.41
C ASP A 184 6.98 -9.70 -11.54
N SER A 185 6.26 -9.59 -10.44
CA SER A 185 4.92 -8.99 -10.39
C SER A 185 4.92 -7.51 -10.75
N GLY A 186 5.92 -6.75 -10.28
CA GLY A 186 6.08 -5.32 -10.61
C GLY A 186 6.38 -5.11 -12.10
N GLY A 187 7.26 -5.93 -12.67
CA GLY A 187 7.55 -5.95 -14.11
C GLY A 187 6.32 -6.32 -14.94
N GLN A 188 5.54 -7.32 -14.49
CA GLN A 188 4.28 -7.68 -15.13
C GLN A 188 3.29 -6.51 -15.12
N GLY A 189 3.14 -5.82 -13.99
CA GLY A 189 2.30 -4.63 -13.87
C GLY A 189 2.73 -3.52 -14.83
N LEU A 190 4.03 -3.25 -14.93
CA LEU A 190 4.58 -2.25 -15.86
C LEU A 190 4.28 -2.61 -17.33
N ILE A 191 4.50 -3.85 -17.73
CA ILE A 191 4.21 -4.30 -19.10
C ILE A 191 2.70 -4.23 -19.38
N THR A 192 1.87 -4.57 -18.42
CA THR A 192 0.41 -4.46 -18.54
C THR A 192 -0.03 -3.01 -18.74
N LEU A 193 0.49 -2.06 -17.96
CA LEU A 193 0.25 -0.62 -18.14
C LEU A 193 0.64 -0.15 -19.56
N LEU A 194 1.83 -0.50 -20.02
CA LEU A 194 2.33 -0.08 -21.33
C LEU A 194 1.53 -0.71 -22.50
N LYS A 195 1.08 -1.96 -22.36
CA LYS A 195 0.19 -2.60 -23.33
C LYS A 195 -1.17 -1.89 -23.40
N GLY A 196 -1.72 -1.48 -22.26
CA GLY A 196 -2.96 -0.70 -22.21
C GLY A 196 -2.81 0.66 -22.89
N ALA A 197 -1.73 1.38 -22.58
CA ALA A 197 -1.41 2.65 -23.25
C ALA A 197 -1.23 2.48 -24.78
N PHE A 198 -0.52 1.45 -25.20
CA PHE A 198 -0.30 1.16 -26.62
C PHE A 198 -1.59 0.76 -27.35
N SER A 199 -2.45 -0.01 -26.72
CA SER A 199 -3.76 -0.37 -27.27
C SER A 199 -4.63 0.87 -27.48
N ALA A 200 -4.68 1.77 -26.50
CA ALA A 200 -5.42 3.02 -26.60
C ALA A 200 -4.83 3.98 -27.66
N LEU A 201 -3.51 3.99 -27.86
CA LEU A 201 -2.87 4.77 -28.93
C LEU A 201 -3.37 4.38 -30.31
N ASN A 202 -3.65 3.09 -30.53
CA ASN A 202 -4.05 2.52 -31.83
C ASN A 202 -5.58 2.35 -31.97
N SER A 203 -6.36 2.75 -30.99
CA SER A 203 -7.83 2.72 -31.04
C SER A 203 -8.40 4.10 -31.36
N ASP A 204 -9.43 4.15 -32.23
CA ASP A 204 -10.23 5.35 -32.49
C ASP A 204 -11.36 5.50 -31.42
N ILE A 205 -11.09 5.16 -30.18
CA ILE A 205 -12.06 5.26 -29.06
C ILE A 205 -12.14 6.73 -28.63
N ASP A 206 -13.35 7.32 -28.68
CA ASP A 206 -13.60 8.64 -28.12
C ASP A 206 -13.53 8.58 -26.58
N ILE A 207 -12.87 9.56 -25.93
CA ILE A 207 -12.77 9.69 -24.47
C ILE A 207 -14.16 9.60 -23.83
N LYS A 208 -15.21 10.16 -24.46
CA LYS A 208 -16.58 10.10 -23.98
C LYS A 208 -17.16 8.68 -23.89
N ASP A 209 -16.70 7.76 -24.74
CA ASP A 209 -17.10 6.34 -24.68
C ASP A 209 -16.39 5.58 -23.55
N ILE A 210 -15.23 6.08 -23.09
CA ILE A 210 -14.48 5.54 -21.94
C ILE A 210 -15.06 6.10 -20.64
N GLU A 211 -15.40 7.39 -20.58
CA GLU A 211 -16.05 8.02 -19.42
C GLU A 211 -17.43 7.41 -19.10
N SER A 212 -18.14 6.86 -20.11
CA SER A 212 -19.44 6.20 -19.92
C SER A 212 -19.36 4.80 -19.31
N LYS A 213 -18.17 4.18 -19.20
CA LYS A 213 -17.94 2.94 -18.47
C LYS A 213 -17.46 3.23 -17.06
N ASN A 214 -18.40 3.67 -16.20
CA ASN A 214 -18.32 3.70 -14.74
C ASN A 214 -16.89 3.62 -14.15
N ILE A 215 -16.12 4.70 -14.32
CA ILE A 215 -15.13 5.05 -13.31
C ILE A 215 -15.98 5.67 -12.20
N GLU A 216 -16.44 4.83 -11.26
CA GLU A 216 -16.96 5.34 -9.99
C GLU A 216 -15.82 6.14 -9.35
N VAL A 217 -15.86 7.45 -9.54
CA VAL A 217 -15.14 8.38 -8.69
C VAL A 217 -15.73 8.11 -7.31
N LYS A 218 -15.02 7.39 -6.43
CA LYS A 218 -15.38 7.36 -5.02
C LYS A 218 -15.39 8.82 -4.59
N LYS A 219 -16.59 9.39 -4.49
CA LYS A 219 -16.79 10.68 -3.86
C LYS A 219 -16.23 10.57 -2.46
N ASP A 220 -15.49 11.55 -2.02
CA ASP A 220 -15.13 11.68 -0.63
C ASP A 220 -16.43 11.87 0.16
N LEU A 221 -16.96 10.77 0.71
CA LEU A 221 -18.25 10.72 1.39
C LEU A 221 -18.02 10.93 2.88
N PRO A 222 -18.15 12.18 3.36
CA PRO A 222 -17.68 12.58 4.68
C PRO A 222 -18.57 12.11 5.83
N TYR A 223 -19.71 11.49 5.54
CA TYR A 223 -20.67 11.08 6.55
C TYR A 223 -21.08 9.63 6.38
N GLU A 224 -21.12 8.89 7.46
CA GLU A 224 -21.78 7.60 7.56
C GLU A 224 -23.12 7.78 8.29
N LEU A 225 -24.20 7.36 7.65
CA LEU A 225 -25.54 7.39 8.18
C LEU A 225 -26.04 5.96 8.38
N THR A 226 -26.32 5.59 9.62
CA THR A 226 -27.03 4.35 9.96
C THR A 226 -28.45 4.69 10.42
N PHE A 227 -29.47 4.01 9.87
CA PHE A 227 -30.86 4.29 10.23
C PHE A 227 -31.73 3.06 10.27
N GLU A 228 -32.85 3.17 11.04
CA GLU A 228 -33.97 2.27 11.06
C GLU A 228 -35.23 3.04 10.63
N LEU A 229 -35.89 2.57 9.58
CA LEU A 229 -37.06 3.21 8.97
C LEU A 229 -38.24 2.25 8.94
N ALA A 230 -39.34 2.60 9.58
CA ALA A 230 -40.58 1.88 9.41
C ALA A 230 -41.21 2.24 8.04
N THR A 231 -41.35 1.25 7.16
CA THR A 231 -41.83 1.45 5.79
C THR A 231 -42.47 0.18 5.26
N THR A 232 -43.24 0.29 4.16
CA THR A 232 -43.87 -0.89 3.53
C THR A 232 -42.93 -1.60 2.57
N LYS A 233 -43.21 -2.86 2.28
CA LYS A 233 -42.44 -3.66 1.30
C LYS A 233 -42.44 -3.03 -0.11
N GLU A 234 -43.52 -2.32 -0.48
CA GLU A 234 -43.61 -1.64 -1.77
C GLU A 234 -42.72 -0.41 -1.81
N SER A 235 -42.68 0.38 -0.73
CA SER A 235 -41.80 1.56 -0.61
C SER A 235 -40.34 1.19 -0.49
N HIS A 236 -40.00 0.03 0.11
CA HIS A 236 -38.62 -0.44 0.29
C HIS A 236 -37.82 -0.45 -1.03
N GLN A 237 -38.38 -1.01 -2.11
CA GLN A 237 -37.70 -1.06 -3.41
C GLN A 237 -37.45 0.33 -4.00
N THR A 238 -38.41 1.25 -3.82
CA THR A 238 -38.29 2.63 -4.28
C THR A 238 -37.22 3.38 -3.45
N ILE A 239 -37.20 3.16 -2.14
CA ILE A 239 -36.20 3.75 -1.25
C ILE A 239 -34.80 3.28 -1.64
N LEU A 240 -34.58 1.97 -1.87
CA LEU A 240 -33.28 1.45 -2.29
C LEU A 240 -32.79 2.06 -3.60
N ALA A 241 -33.63 2.13 -4.61
CA ALA A 241 -33.29 2.74 -5.89
C ALA A 241 -32.89 4.22 -5.74
N ASN A 242 -33.51 4.95 -4.82
CA ASN A 242 -33.15 6.34 -4.51
C ASN A 242 -31.84 6.43 -3.70
N LEU A 243 -31.64 5.51 -2.75
CA LEU A 243 -30.38 5.45 -1.96
C LEU A 243 -29.15 5.22 -2.84
N GLU A 244 -29.24 4.33 -3.83
CA GLU A 244 -28.18 4.04 -4.80
C GLU A 244 -27.74 5.27 -5.62
N THR A 245 -28.62 6.29 -5.74
CA THR A 245 -28.28 7.55 -6.42
C THR A 245 -27.67 8.61 -5.52
N MET A 246 -27.78 8.48 -4.18
CA MET A 246 -27.45 9.50 -3.19
C MET A 246 -26.36 9.08 -2.21
N ALA A 247 -26.00 7.79 -2.21
CA ALA A 247 -25.10 7.21 -1.24
C ALA A 247 -24.30 6.04 -1.84
N ASP A 248 -23.16 5.74 -1.23
CA ASP A 248 -22.31 4.59 -1.56
C ASP A 248 -22.16 3.68 -0.32
N ASP A 249 -21.53 2.51 -0.50
CA ASP A 249 -21.29 1.51 0.56
C ASP A 249 -22.59 1.17 1.34
N ILE A 250 -23.67 0.88 0.60
CA ILE A 250 -25.00 0.62 1.19
C ILE A 250 -25.05 -0.83 1.67
N GLU A 251 -25.19 -1.02 2.98
CA GLU A 251 -25.54 -2.28 3.61
C GLU A 251 -26.96 -2.18 4.15
N GLU A 252 -27.86 -3.11 3.76
CA GLU A 252 -29.27 -3.05 4.15
C GLU A 252 -29.85 -4.41 4.58
N SER A 253 -30.89 -4.34 5.41
CA SER A 253 -31.76 -5.47 5.72
C SER A 253 -33.19 -5.00 5.93
N PHE A 254 -34.16 -5.76 5.45
CA PHE A 254 -35.59 -5.46 5.60
C PHE A 254 -36.34 -6.61 6.29
N GLU A 255 -36.80 -6.37 7.51
CA GLU A 255 -37.55 -7.33 8.32
C GLU A 255 -38.66 -6.64 9.08
N ASN A 256 -39.85 -7.29 9.16
CA ASN A 256 -41.02 -6.84 9.95
C ASN A 256 -41.44 -5.38 9.66
N ASP A 257 -41.44 -4.99 8.38
CA ASP A 257 -41.74 -3.63 7.91
C ASP A 257 -40.78 -2.56 8.44
N VAL A 258 -39.54 -2.94 8.79
CA VAL A 258 -38.46 -2.05 9.16
C VAL A 258 -37.27 -2.27 8.25
N LEU A 259 -36.86 -1.19 7.55
CA LEU A 259 -35.61 -1.11 6.80
C LEU A 259 -34.51 -0.61 7.74
N LYS A 260 -33.46 -1.41 7.88
CA LYS A 260 -32.21 -1.00 8.53
C LYS A 260 -31.15 -0.84 7.45
N ALA A 261 -30.48 0.29 7.42
CA ALA A 261 -29.41 0.50 6.48
C ALA A 261 -28.26 1.32 7.10
N SER A 262 -27.04 1.00 6.65
CA SER A 262 -25.84 1.80 6.86
C SER A 262 -25.27 2.17 5.50
N LEU A 263 -24.84 3.43 5.33
CA LEU A 263 -24.39 3.96 4.05
C LEU A 263 -23.51 5.19 4.23
N LYS A 264 -22.72 5.52 3.21
CA LYS A 264 -21.91 6.73 3.17
C LYS A 264 -22.48 7.74 2.20
N THR A 265 -22.46 9.03 2.57
CA THR A 265 -23.03 10.13 1.75
C THR A 265 -22.32 11.46 2.00
N ASP A 266 -22.39 12.34 1.01
CA ASP A 266 -22.07 13.76 1.12
C ASP A 266 -23.35 14.64 1.29
N ASN A 267 -24.53 14.05 1.10
CA ASN A 267 -25.82 14.74 1.11
C ASN A 267 -26.79 14.23 2.20
N VAL A 268 -26.38 14.37 3.47
CA VAL A 268 -27.18 13.94 4.63
C VAL A 268 -28.57 14.57 4.63
N TYR A 269 -28.69 15.87 4.28
CA TYR A 269 -29.98 16.57 4.30
C TYR A 269 -30.96 16.01 3.28
N GLY A 270 -30.53 15.82 2.03
CA GLY A 270 -31.38 15.24 0.97
C GLY A 270 -31.82 13.83 1.32
N LEU A 271 -30.94 13.04 1.92
CA LEU A 271 -31.20 11.67 2.35
C LEU A 271 -32.26 11.61 3.45
N LEU A 272 -32.07 12.36 4.53
CA LEU A 272 -33.05 12.42 5.63
C LEU A 272 -34.42 12.95 5.16
N GLN A 273 -34.43 13.94 4.26
CA GLN A 273 -35.67 14.46 3.66
C GLN A 273 -36.41 13.37 2.87
N MET A 274 -35.71 12.60 2.05
CA MET A 274 -36.28 11.48 1.29
C MET A 274 -36.83 10.41 2.22
N LEU A 275 -36.08 9.98 3.22
CA LEU A 275 -36.51 8.96 4.19
C LEU A 275 -37.79 9.36 4.95
N THR A 276 -37.95 10.65 5.29
CA THR A 276 -39.15 11.15 5.98
C THR A 276 -40.41 11.23 5.09
N VAL A 277 -40.26 11.17 3.78
CA VAL A 277 -41.37 11.10 2.83
C VAL A 277 -41.90 9.67 2.68
N ASP A 278 -40.97 8.69 2.68
CA ASP A 278 -41.27 7.29 2.34
C ASP A 278 -41.43 6.37 3.57
N GLY A 279 -41.25 6.92 4.81
CA GLY A 279 -41.41 6.18 6.04
C GLY A 279 -41.26 7.00 7.30
N GLU A 280 -41.35 6.32 8.46
CA GLU A 280 -41.09 6.91 9.79
C GLU A 280 -39.71 6.50 10.27
N ILE A 281 -38.82 7.46 10.48
CA ILE A 281 -37.47 7.21 11.01
C ILE A 281 -37.59 6.84 12.48
N LEU A 282 -37.30 5.58 12.81
CA LEU A 282 -37.29 5.08 14.18
C LEU A 282 -35.97 5.38 14.90
N ARG A 283 -34.88 5.34 14.17
CA ARG A 283 -33.54 5.65 14.65
C ARG A 283 -32.69 6.18 13.49
N ALA A 284 -31.85 7.17 13.76
CA ALA A 284 -30.79 7.60 12.86
C ALA A 284 -29.55 7.97 13.68
N GLU A 285 -28.39 7.52 13.21
CA GLU A 285 -27.08 7.84 13.78
C GLU A 285 -26.18 8.35 12.64
N LEU A 286 -25.60 9.53 12.85
CA LEU A 286 -24.74 10.18 11.87
C LEU A 286 -23.33 10.30 12.44
N VAL A 287 -22.37 9.69 11.73
CA VAL A 287 -20.94 9.79 12.05
C VAL A 287 -20.27 10.67 11.00
N ASN A 288 -19.56 11.69 11.44
CA ASN A 288 -18.71 12.51 10.57
C ASN A 288 -17.34 11.81 10.43
N LEU A 289 -17.07 11.30 9.25
CA LEU A 289 -15.82 10.60 8.90
C LEU A 289 -14.67 11.56 8.63
N LYS A 290 -14.95 12.88 8.45
CA LYS A 290 -13.87 13.88 8.35
C LYS A 290 -13.11 13.98 9.65
N PRO A 291 -11.76 14.06 9.60
CA PRO A 291 -10.97 14.27 10.80
C PRO A 291 -11.48 15.52 11.52
N ASN A 292 -11.69 15.40 12.83
CA ASN A 292 -12.33 16.43 13.66
C ASN A 292 -11.49 17.72 13.66
N MET A 293 -11.83 18.66 12.78
CA MET A 293 -11.13 19.93 12.57
C MET A 293 -11.02 20.75 13.86
N GLU A 294 -11.95 20.57 14.81
CA GLU A 294 -11.88 21.23 16.12
C GLU A 294 -10.77 20.66 16.99
N LYS A 295 -10.50 19.35 16.95
CA LYS A 295 -9.35 18.74 17.63
C LYS A 295 -8.03 19.17 16.98
N VAL A 296 -7.99 19.34 15.68
CA VAL A 296 -6.83 19.85 14.93
C VAL A 296 -6.59 21.33 15.26
N ALA A 297 -7.65 22.14 15.32
CA ALA A 297 -7.56 23.57 15.69
C ALA A 297 -7.14 23.74 17.16
N ALA A 298 -7.65 22.93 18.08
CA ALA A 298 -7.26 22.96 19.49
C ALA A 298 -5.81 22.48 19.72
N LYS A 299 -5.34 21.50 18.95
CA LYS A 299 -3.93 21.05 18.95
C LYS A 299 -2.97 22.12 18.39
N LYS A 300 -3.37 22.88 17.38
CA LYS A 300 -2.56 23.99 16.81
C LYS A 300 -2.43 25.20 17.75
N ALA A 301 -3.31 25.35 18.74
CA ALA A 301 -3.24 26.44 19.72
C ALA A 301 -2.33 26.13 20.95
N SER A 302 -1.85 24.89 21.10
CA SER A 302 -0.83 24.53 22.09
C SER A 302 0.56 24.87 21.55
N GLN A 303 1.51 25.22 22.42
CA GLN A 303 2.91 25.38 22.07
C GLN A 303 3.39 24.08 21.39
N ALA A 304 4.10 24.18 20.25
CA ALA A 304 4.60 23.02 19.55
C ALA A 304 5.48 22.18 20.50
N LYS A 305 5.32 20.85 20.47
CA LYS A 305 6.22 19.92 21.17
C LYS A 305 7.59 19.93 20.48
N LYS A 306 8.66 19.64 21.20
CA LYS A 306 9.98 19.43 20.57
C LYS A 306 9.94 18.23 19.64
N TYR A 307 9.28 17.13 20.06
CA TYR A 307 9.13 15.90 19.29
C TYR A 307 7.66 15.48 19.16
N GLY A 308 7.34 14.91 18.01
CA GLY A 308 6.08 14.22 17.74
C GLY A 308 6.32 12.90 17.00
N PHE A 309 5.41 11.96 17.18
CA PHE A 309 5.56 10.59 16.70
C PHE A 309 4.36 10.16 15.88
N ILE A 310 4.65 9.48 14.75
CA ILE A 310 3.66 8.88 13.86
C ILE A 310 4.01 7.42 13.71
N ALA A 311 3.04 6.52 13.91
CA ALA A 311 3.23 5.09 13.68
C ALA A 311 2.14 4.53 12.77
N VAL A 312 2.51 3.61 11.88
CA VAL A 312 1.54 2.79 11.15
C VAL A 312 1.24 1.56 11.99
N SER A 313 -0.03 1.27 12.23
CA SER A 313 -0.45 0.16 13.07
C SER A 313 -1.75 -0.47 12.58
N ARG A 314 -1.92 -1.74 12.95
CA ARG A 314 -3.17 -2.47 12.81
C ARG A 314 -3.26 -3.55 13.88
N GLY A 315 -4.12 -3.30 14.85
CA GLY A 315 -4.40 -4.18 15.98
C GLY A 315 -4.70 -3.39 17.23
N GLU A 316 -5.87 -3.60 17.83
CA GLU A 316 -6.33 -2.84 19.00
C GLU A 316 -5.36 -2.88 20.18
N GLY A 317 -4.69 -4.02 20.38
CA GLY A 317 -3.71 -4.17 21.46
C GLY A 317 -2.45 -3.37 21.18
N TYR A 318 -1.97 -3.36 19.95
CA TYR A 318 -0.83 -2.55 19.53
C TYR A 318 -1.13 -1.06 19.62
N ASP A 319 -2.31 -0.63 19.15
CA ASP A 319 -2.71 0.77 19.19
C ASP A 319 -2.73 1.29 20.63
N ALA A 320 -3.26 0.50 21.57
CA ALA A 320 -3.27 0.85 22.99
C ALA A 320 -1.84 0.99 23.59
N ILE A 321 -0.89 0.17 23.17
CA ILE A 321 0.51 0.27 23.59
C ILE A 321 1.14 1.55 23.01
N LEU A 322 0.97 1.79 21.71
CA LEU A 322 1.50 2.98 21.02
C LEU A 322 0.94 4.27 21.64
N GLU A 323 -0.36 4.31 21.96
CA GLU A 323 -0.99 5.44 22.68
C GLU A 323 -0.35 5.65 24.05
N SER A 324 -0.05 4.56 24.77
CA SER A 324 0.61 4.65 26.09
C SER A 324 2.05 5.15 26.01
N MET A 325 2.70 4.99 24.86
CA MET A 325 4.04 5.52 24.54
C MET A 325 4.01 6.95 24.01
N ASN A 326 2.85 7.61 24.04
CA ASN A 326 2.64 8.97 23.53
C ASN A 326 2.89 9.13 22.02
N ILE A 327 2.60 8.11 21.22
CA ILE A 327 2.51 8.28 19.77
C ILE A 327 1.37 9.25 19.47
N ASP A 328 1.65 10.34 18.76
CA ASP A 328 0.70 11.44 18.51
C ASP A 328 -0.35 11.09 17.46
N GLU A 329 0.02 10.26 16.49
CA GLU A 329 -0.83 9.88 15.36
C GLU A 329 -0.59 8.43 14.99
N ILE A 330 -1.66 7.63 14.97
CA ILE A 330 -1.62 6.24 14.51
C ILE A 330 -2.36 6.16 13.17
N ILE A 331 -1.64 5.77 12.12
CA ILE A 331 -2.21 5.56 10.79
C ILE A 331 -2.64 4.10 10.70
N SER A 332 -3.93 3.87 10.46
CA SER A 332 -4.42 2.50 10.23
C SER A 332 -3.87 1.95 8.92
N GLY A 333 -3.15 0.84 8.99
CA GLY A 333 -2.55 0.20 7.82
C GLY A 333 -1.67 -0.99 8.18
N GLY A 334 -1.24 -1.73 7.20
CA GLY A 334 -0.41 -2.92 7.40
C GLY A 334 -0.29 -3.76 6.14
N GLN A 335 -0.02 -5.06 6.28
CA GLN A 335 0.31 -6.01 5.21
C GLN A 335 -0.61 -5.98 3.99
N THR A 336 -1.92 -5.85 4.18
CA THR A 336 -2.91 -5.90 3.09
C THR A 336 -3.52 -4.54 2.74
N MET A 337 -3.19 -3.50 3.50
CA MET A 337 -3.68 -2.13 3.33
C MET A 337 -2.55 -1.13 3.58
N ASN A 338 -1.69 -0.96 2.59
CA ASN A 338 -0.60 0.00 2.70
C ASN A 338 -1.14 1.44 2.62
N PRO A 339 -0.90 2.31 3.61
CA PRO A 339 -1.23 3.72 3.50
C PRO A 339 -0.48 4.35 2.33
N SER A 340 -1.11 5.32 1.68
CA SER A 340 -0.47 6.08 0.62
C SER A 340 0.56 7.07 1.17
N THR A 341 1.42 7.59 0.31
CA THR A 341 2.29 8.74 0.64
C THR A 341 1.46 9.91 1.15
N GLU A 342 0.27 10.14 0.58
CA GLU A 342 -0.66 11.20 0.99
C GLU A 342 -1.21 10.97 2.39
N ASP A 343 -1.59 9.73 2.75
CA ASP A 343 -2.07 9.40 4.10
C ASP A 343 -1.02 9.75 5.16
N ILE A 344 0.25 9.39 4.89
CA ILE A 344 1.38 9.69 5.78
C ILE A 344 1.67 11.19 5.78
N PHE A 345 1.68 11.85 4.61
CA PHE A 345 1.91 13.28 4.49
C PHE A 345 0.85 14.08 5.28
N ASN A 346 -0.42 13.74 5.13
CA ASN A 346 -1.52 14.39 5.86
C ASN A 346 -1.42 14.16 7.38
N SER A 347 -0.87 13.03 7.83
CA SER A 347 -0.65 12.78 9.25
C SER A 347 0.43 13.69 9.84
N LEU A 348 1.46 14.04 9.06
CA LEU A 348 2.47 15.02 9.47
C LEU A 348 1.84 16.38 9.83
N ASP A 349 0.82 16.81 9.10
CA ASP A 349 0.14 18.09 9.36
C ASP A 349 -0.68 18.06 10.64
N ARG A 350 -1.15 16.89 11.08
CA ARG A 350 -1.92 16.72 12.33
C ARG A 350 -1.05 16.73 13.59
N VAL A 351 0.25 16.46 13.46
CA VAL A 351 1.19 16.45 14.57
C VAL A 351 1.81 17.84 14.74
N ASN A 352 1.55 18.48 15.90
CA ASN A 352 2.07 19.80 16.24
C ASN A 352 3.41 19.69 16.99
N ALA A 353 4.49 19.40 16.25
CA ALA A 353 5.84 19.26 16.77
C ALA A 353 6.86 19.91 15.84
N GLU A 354 8.03 20.28 16.39
CA GLU A 354 9.17 20.82 15.63
C GLU A 354 9.86 19.70 14.84
N ASN A 355 10.04 18.54 15.46
CA ASN A 355 10.65 17.34 14.91
C ASN A 355 9.63 16.20 14.90
N ILE A 356 9.54 15.44 13.83
CA ILE A 356 8.60 14.33 13.73
C ILE A 356 9.36 13.05 13.37
N ILE A 357 9.11 12.00 14.14
CA ILE A 357 9.68 10.67 13.90
C ILE A 357 8.56 9.74 13.43
N ILE A 358 8.78 9.06 12.29
CA ILE A 358 7.81 8.19 11.64
C ILE A 358 8.27 6.74 11.78
N PHE A 359 7.37 5.85 12.23
CA PHE A 359 7.56 4.41 12.34
C PHE A 359 6.64 3.68 11.34
N PRO A 360 7.17 3.24 10.19
CA PRO A 360 6.37 2.59 9.14
C PRO A 360 5.83 1.21 9.52
N ASN A 361 6.57 0.46 10.35
CA ASN A 361 6.22 -0.87 10.86
C ASN A 361 5.94 -1.94 9.79
N ASN A 362 6.33 -1.67 8.55
CA ASN A 362 6.20 -2.59 7.43
C ASN A 362 7.17 -2.23 6.31
N LYS A 363 7.85 -3.24 5.75
CA LYS A 363 8.80 -3.07 4.63
C LYS A 363 8.16 -2.40 3.40
N ASN A 364 6.88 -2.65 3.15
CA ASN A 364 6.16 -2.09 2.00
C ASN A 364 5.77 -0.62 2.18
N ILE A 365 5.71 -0.15 3.43
CA ILE A 365 5.35 1.23 3.77
C ILE A 365 6.58 2.14 3.86
N LEU A 366 7.75 1.56 4.08
CA LEU A 366 8.99 2.30 4.29
C LEU A 366 9.29 3.32 3.18
N MET A 367 9.09 2.94 1.91
CA MET A 367 9.35 3.85 0.79
C MET A 367 8.34 5.01 0.76
N SER A 368 7.06 4.73 1.01
CA SER A 368 6.01 5.78 1.07
C SER A 368 6.25 6.73 2.25
N ALA A 369 6.71 6.22 3.40
CA ALA A 369 7.06 7.03 4.57
C ALA A 369 8.26 7.95 4.29
N LYS A 370 9.34 7.43 3.70
CA LYS A 370 10.50 8.23 3.29
C LYS A 370 10.11 9.30 2.28
N GLN A 371 9.26 8.96 1.32
CA GLN A 371 8.77 9.92 0.33
C GLN A 371 7.93 11.03 0.97
N ALA A 372 7.05 10.70 1.92
CA ALA A 372 6.28 11.69 2.67
C ALA A 372 7.20 12.63 3.49
N ALA A 373 8.21 12.07 4.15
CA ALA A 373 9.21 12.84 4.88
C ALA A 373 10.07 13.75 3.97
N GLU A 374 10.34 13.34 2.72
CA GLU A 374 11.11 14.13 1.75
C GLU A 374 10.32 15.33 1.19
N ILE A 375 9.00 15.20 1.01
CA ILE A 375 8.17 16.25 0.39
C ILE A 375 7.56 17.23 1.38
N THR A 376 7.58 16.94 2.68
CA THR A 376 7.09 17.86 3.72
C THR A 376 8.06 19.01 3.98
N GLU A 377 7.54 20.17 4.42
CA GLU A 377 8.35 21.27 4.92
C GLU A 377 8.75 21.11 6.40
N LYS A 378 8.19 20.10 7.10
CA LYS A 378 8.51 19.80 8.49
C LYS A 378 9.82 19.05 8.62
N ASN A 379 10.49 19.16 9.77
CA ASN A 379 11.64 18.32 10.07
C ASN A 379 11.17 16.92 10.44
N ALA A 380 11.13 16.01 9.47
CA ALA A 380 10.60 14.66 9.62
C ALA A 380 11.65 13.61 9.24
N VAL A 381 11.81 12.60 10.08
CA VAL A 381 12.71 11.46 9.84
C VAL A 381 11.96 10.14 9.97
N VAL A 382 12.50 9.08 9.38
CA VAL A 382 11.90 7.74 9.40
C VAL A 382 12.85 6.77 10.08
N VAL A 383 12.42 6.17 11.19
CA VAL A 383 13.06 4.99 11.76
C VAL A 383 12.57 3.78 10.98
N GLU A 384 13.48 3.01 10.37
CA GLU A 384 13.16 1.95 9.40
C GLU A 384 12.58 0.69 10.05
N THR A 385 11.54 0.86 10.89
CA THR A 385 10.85 -0.25 11.54
C THR A 385 10.08 -1.09 10.52
N ARG A 386 10.11 -2.42 10.70
CA ARG A 386 9.50 -3.43 9.82
C ARG A 386 8.35 -4.15 10.50
N SER A 387 8.24 -3.98 11.82
CA SER A 387 7.19 -4.51 12.67
C SER A 387 6.84 -3.51 13.76
N ILE A 388 5.65 -3.64 14.35
CA ILE A 388 5.20 -2.76 15.43
C ILE A 388 6.06 -2.92 16.70
N PRO A 389 6.48 -4.13 17.12
CA PRO A 389 7.39 -4.29 18.24
C PRO A 389 8.75 -3.58 18.09
N GLU A 390 9.25 -3.44 16.86
CA GLU A 390 10.47 -2.62 16.63
C GLU A 390 10.25 -1.15 17.01
N THR A 391 9.03 -0.61 16.87
CA THR A 391 8.71 0.73 17.39
C THR A 391 8.83 0.78 18.91
N PHE A 392 8.43 -0.29 19.60
CA PHE A 392 8.53 -0.33 21.06
C PHE A 392 10.00 -0.28 21.51
N ALA A 393 10.85 -1.10 20.91
CA ALA A 393 12.28 -1.09 21.17
C ALA A 393 12.91 0.28 20.84
N ALA A 394 12.60 0.85 19.67
CA ALA A 394 13.10 2.15 19.28
C ALA A 394 12.69 3.28 20.26
N MET A 395 11.44 3.27 20.72
CA MET A 395 10.94 4.28 21.65
C MET A 395 11.56 4.22 23.06
N LEU A 396 12.13 3.08 23.44
CA LEU A 396 12.86 2.98 24.73
C LEU A 396 14.19 3.74 24.70
N GLU A 397 14.78 3.91 23.53
CA GLU A 397 16.03 4.67 23.35
C GLU A 397 15.81 6.14 22.97
N PHE A 398 14.55 6.60 22.97
CA PHE A 398 14.25 8.01 22.72
C PHE A 398 14.67 8.89 23.89
N ASP A 399 15.44 9.95 23.59
CA ASP A 399 15.81 11.01 24.53
C ASP A 399 15.31 12.37 24.04
N GLU A 400 14.44 13.01 24.85
CA GLU A 400 13.86 14.33 24.53
C GLU A 400 14.93 15.44 24.49
N ASP A 401 16.05 15.27 25.21
CA ASP A 401 17.13 16.25 25.28
C ASP A 401 18.09 16.17 24.08
N SER A 402 18.21 15.02 23.43
CA SER A 402 19.02 14.81 22.23
C SER A 402 18.45 15.49 20.98
N ASP A 403 19.27 15.66 19.93
CA ASP A 403 18.79 16.12 18.62
C ASP A 403 18.15 14.97 17.81
N ILE A 404 17.53 15.31 16.66
CA ILE A 404 16.76 14.34 15.88
C ILE A 404 17.68 13.31 15.21
N GLU A 405 18.88 13.69 14.82
CA GLU A 405 19.87 12.82 14.20
C GLU A 405 20.40 11.79 15.20
N GLU A 406 20.70 12.22 16.43
CA GLU A 406 21.14 11.33 17.53
C GLU A 406 20.02 10.37 17.94
N ASN A 407 18.80 10.85 18.08
CA ASN A 407 17.63 9.98 18.31
C ASN A 407 17.43 8.96 17.19
N LEU A 408 17.54 9.38 15.92
CA LEU A 408 17.44 8.48 14.78
C LEU A 408 18.51 7.38 14.81
N GLU A 409 19.76 7.73 15.18
CA GLU A 409 20.85 6.77 15.30
C GLU A 409 20.60 5.78 16.44
N ASN A 410 20.28 6.26 17.65
CA ASN A 410 20.03 5.41 18.82
C ASN A 410 18.83 4.48 18.61
N MET A 411 17.71 5.01 18.12
CA MET A 411 16.53 4.22 17.80
C MET A 411 16.78 3.17 16.71
N THR A 412 17.59 3.53 15.70
CA THR A 412 17.97 2.59 14.63
C THR A 412 18.89 1.48 15.16
N GLU A 413 19.80 1.79 16.09
CA GLU A 413 20.65 0.79 16.71
C GLU A 413 19.85 -0.19 17.56
N ALA A 414 18.90 0.31 18.37
CA ALA A 414 18.06 -0.51 19.24
C ALA A 414 17.27 -1.60 18.51
N ILE A 415 16.91 -1.38 17.26
CA ILE A 415 16.14 -2.36 16.46
C ILE A 415 17.02 -3.39 15.73
N LYS A 416 18.34 -3.21 15.69
CA LYS A 416 19.23 -4.11 14.95
C LYS A 416 19.41 -5.47 15.60
N ASP A 417 19.45 -5.48 16.93
CA ASP A 417 19.68 -6.66 17.73
C ASP A 417 18.37 -7.37 18.12
N LEU A 418 17.22 -6.76 17.76
CA LEU A 418 15.89 -7.32 17.98
C LEU A 418 15.54 -8.32 16.89
N HIS A 419 15.44 -9.60 17.22
CA HIS A 419 14.89 -10.60 16.30
C HIS A 419 13.36 -10.57 16.33
N VAL A 420 12.75 -10.55 15.13
CA VAL A 420 11.30 -10.58 14.99
C VAL A 420 10.86 -11.79 14.18
N ALA A 421 10.00 -12.60 14.79
CA ALA A 421 9.35 -13.69 14.10
C ALA A 421 7.85 -13.47 13.96
N GLU A 422 7.29 -13.97 12.86
CA GLU A 422 5.87 -13.87 12.53
C GLU A 422 5.35 -15.25 12.18
N VAL A 423 4.11 -15.54 12.56
CA VAL A 423 3.45 -16.81 12.24
C VAL A 423 2.15 -16.54 11.51
N SER A 424 2.08 -16.99 10.26
CA SER A 424 0.93 -16.84 9.37
C SER A 424 0.52 -18.19 8.77
N ILE A 425 -0.46 -18.21 7.88
CA ILE A 425 -0.93 -19.42 7.19
C ILE A 425 -0.64 -19.33 5.69
N SER A 426 -0.25 -20.44 5.08
CA SER A 426 -0.02 -20.50 3.63
C SER A 426 -1.33 -20.60 2.86
N ILE A 427 -1.46 -19.80 1.81
CA ILE A 427 -2.64 -19.82 0.91
C ILE A 427 -2.47 -20.72 -0.31
N ARG A 428 -1.28 -21.32 -0.50
CA ARG A 428 -0.95 -22.16 -1.66
C ARG A 428 0.17 -23.16 -1.35
N ASP A 429 0.24 -24.24 -2.16
CA ASP A 429 1.39 -25.11 -2.17
C ASP A 429 2.58 -24.41 -2.85
N THR A 430 3.76 -24.49 -2.23
CA THR A 430 5.00 -23.90 -2.78
C THR A 430 6.22 -24.52 -2.11
N SER A 431 7.42 -24.19 -2.58
CA SER A 431 8.67 -24.50 -1.91
C SER A 431 9.55 -23.27 -1.89
N ILE A 432 10.07 -22.87 -0.74
CA ILE A 432 10.91 -21.69 -0.56
C ILE A 432 12.13 -22.07 0.28
N ASN A 433 13.33 -21.78 -0.22
CA ASN A 433 14.60 -22.09 0.45
C ASN A 433 14.74 -23.59 0.84
N GLY A 434 14.14 -24.50 0.05
CA GLY A 434 14.15 -25.95 0.31
C GLY A 434 13.13 -26.39 1.38
N ILE A 435 12.27 -25.52 1.86
CA ILE A 435 11.17 -25.84 2.77
C ILE A 435 9.92 -26.09 1.93
N GLU A 436 9.40 -27.33 1.99
CA GLU A 436 8.11 -27.67 1.40
C GLU A 436 6.99 -27.03 2.22
N ILE A 437 6.08 -26.34 1.55
CA ILE A 437 4.96 -25.62 2.13
C ILE A 437 3.68 -26.12 1.48
N ALA A 438 2.82 -26.73 2.28
CA ALA A 438 1.49 -27.09 1.82
C ALA A 438 0.50 -25.94 2.09
N ARG A 439 -0.53 -25.89 1.29
CA ARG A 439 -1.65 -24.98 1.54
C ARG A 439 -2.23 -25.26 2.92
N ASP A 440 -2.59 -24.21 3.65
CA ASP A 440 -3.10 -24.24 5.02
C ASP A 440 -2.07 -24.64 6.10
N ASP A 441 -0.79 -24.82 5.73
CA ASP A 441 0.28 -24.93 6.71
C ASP A 441 0.57 -23.59 7.39
N TYR A 442 0.94 -23.65 8.67
CA TYR A 442 1.44 -22.50 9.40
C TYR A 442 2.93 -22.27 9.09
N LEU A 443 3.23 -21.07 8.67
CA LEU A 443 4.58 -20.60 8.32
C LEU A 443 5.21 -19.87 9.50
N GLY A 444 6.43 -20.25 9.86
CA GLY A 444 7.27 -19.48 10.76
C GLY A 444 8.26 -18.65 9.95
N ILE A 445 8.18 -17.34 10.10
CA ILE A 445 9.01 -16.35 9.42
C ILE A 445 9.89 -15.71 10.48
N LEU A 446 11.20 -15.77 10.34
CA LEU A 446 12.18 -15.16 11.24
C LEU A 446 12.98 -14.10 10.46
N ASP A 447 12.98 -12.86 10.91
CA ASP A 447 13.65 -11.72 10.26
C ASP A 447 13.31 -11.59 8.77
N GLY A 448 12.05 -11.94 8.43
CA GLY A 448 11.53 -11.90 7.08
C GLY A 448 11.87 -13.11 6.21
N ASN A 449 12.48 -14.17 6.77
CA ASN A 449 12.78 -15.42 6.07
C ASN A 449 11.89 -16.56 6.60
N ILE A 450 11.28 -17.35 5.70
CA ILE A 450 10.57 -18.55 6.10
C ILE A 450 11.59 -19.57 6.60
N VAL A 451 11.45 -19.99 7.85
CA VAL A 451 12.36 -20.95 8.51
C VAL A 451 11.69 -22.27 8.81
N THR A 452 10.36 -22.34 8.80
CA THR A 452 9.61 -23.58 9.05
C THR A 452 8.19 -23.51 8.49
N SER A 453 7.65 -24.68 8.13
CA SER A 453 6.26 -24.91 7.75
C SER A 453 5.73 -26.14 8.49
N ASN A 454 4.51 -26.07 9.05
CA ASN A 454 3.91 -27.20 9.76
C ASN A 454 2.38 -27.10 9.76
N GLU A 455 1.71 -28.25 9.86
CA GLU A 455 0.24 -28.35 10.01
C GLU A 455 -0.28 -27.74 11.32
N LYS A 456 0.55 -27.55 12.34
CA LYS A 456 0.12 -27.08 13.67
C LYS A 456 0.86 -25.81 14.07
N ILE A 457 0.09 -24.80 14.41
CA ILE A 457 0.59 -23.49 14.85
C ILE A 457 1.56 -23.59 16.05
N VAL A 458 1.28 -24.48 17.02
CA VAL A 458 2.13 -24.69 18.19
C VAL A 458 3.52 -25.20 17.81
N ASP A 459 3.59 -26.13 16.87
CA ASP A 459 4.86 -26.71 16.42
C ASP A 459 5.64 -25.65 15.61
N THR A 460 4.94 -24.85 14.83
CA THR A 460 5.52 -23.74 14.07
C THR A 460 6.16 -22.70 14.99
N VAL A 461 5.41 -22.17 15.97
CA VAL A 461 5.95 -21.19 16.93
C VAL A 461 7.18 -21.74 17.65
N ILE A 462 7.09 -22.97 18.18
CA ILE A 462 8.18 -23.58 18.94
C ILE A 462 9.44 -23.82 18.08
N LYS A 463 9.27 -24.19 16.81
CA LYS A 463 10.38 -24.39 15.88
C LYS A 463 11.00 -23.04 15.47
N THR A 464 10.17 -22.04 15.21
CA THR A 464 10.65 -20.69 14.85
C THR A 464 11.50 -20.08 15.96
N ILE A 465 11.04 -20.17 17.22
CA ILE A 465 11.82 -19.76 18.39
C ILE A 465 13.12 -20.58 18.48
N GLY A 466 13.04 -21.92 18.26
CA GLY A 466 14.21 -22.78 18.26
C GLY A 466 15.26 -22.37 17.24
N HIS A 467 14.85 -22.00 16.02
CA HIS A 467 15.77 -21.49 14.99
C HIS A 467 16.46 -20.19 15.40
N ALA A 468 15.74 -19.25 16.05
CA ALA A 468 16.35 -18.02 16.55
C ALA A 468 17.42 -18.33 17.60
N LEU A 469 17.10 -19.19 18.59
CA LEU A 469 18.02 -19.57 19.67
C LEU A 469 19.25 -20.41 19.20
N GLU A 470 19.12 -21.11 18.08
CA GLU A 470 20.25 -21.81 17.45
C GLU A 470 21.22 -20.84 16.79
N ASN A 471 20.71 -19.70 16.29
CA ASN A 471 21.49 -18.67 15.63
C ASN A 471 22.10 -17.69 16.63
N ASP A 472 21.39 -17.38 17.72
CA ASP A 472 21.82 -16.51 18.79
C ASP A 472 21.50 -17.14 20.15
N SER A 473 22.55 -17.51 20.90
CA SER A 473 22.44 -18.16 22.21
C SER A 473 22.27 -17.18 23.37
N ASP A 474 22.43 -15.90 23.13
CA ASP A 474 22.39 -14.85 24.16
C ASP A 474 20.96 -14.34 24.41
N LEU A 475 20.00 -14.74 23.54
CA LEU A 475 18.59 -14.42 23.68
C LEU A 475 18.02 -15.00 24.97
N SER A 476 17.38 -14.15 25.78
CA SER A 476 16.88 -14.49 27.11
C SER A 476 15.41 -14.15 27.35
N LEU A 477 14.84 -13.28 26.53
CA LEU A 477 13.45 -12.86 26.61
C LEU A 477 12.72 -13.13 25.30
N VAL A 478 11.53 -13.70 25.38
CA VAL A 478 10.63 -13.93 24.26
C VAL A 478 9.27 -13.29 24.58
N THR A 479 8.86 -12.30 23.81
CA THR A 479 7.52 -11.71 23.94
C THR A 479 6.63 -12.18 22.79
N LEU A 480 5.51 -12.84 23.13
CA LEU A 480 4.49 -13.27 22.17
C LEU A 480 3.36 -12.25 22.11
N TYR A 481 3.18 -11.64 20.96
CA TYR A 481 2.01 -10.81 20.65
C TYR A 481 1.00 -11.66 19.87
N TYR A 482 -0.17 -11.99 20.48
CA TYR A 482 -1.17 -12.79 19.80
C TYR A 482 -2.20 -11.94 19.06
N GLY A 483 -2.56 -12.40 17.85
CA GLY A 483 -3.48 -11.73 16.94
C GLY A 483 -4.95 -11.93 17.30
N GLU A 484 -5.83 -11.28 16.53
CA GLU A 484 -7.29 -11.28 16.74
C GLU A 484 -7.93 -12.69 16.59
N GLU A 485 -7.34 -13.56 15.77
CA GLU A 485 -7.84 -14.92 15.52
C GLU A 485 -7.39 -15.93 16.60
N VAL A 486 -6.59 -15.52 17.59
CA VAL A 486 -6.03 -16.41 18.62
C VAL A 486 -6.78 -16.27 19.93
N ASP A 487 -7.32 -17.38 20.43
CA ASP A 487 -7.94 -17.38 21.78
C ASP A 487 -6.86 -17.19 22.86
N LYS A 488 -7.15 -16.30 23.80
CA LYS A 488 -6.25 -15.97 24.93
C LYS A 488 -5.86 -17.20 25.75
N LYS A 489 -6.73 -18.21 25.84
CA LYS A 489 -6.44 -19.46 26.57
C LYS A 489 -5.40 -20.27 25.82
N ASP A 490 -5.54 -20.38 24.50
CA ASP A 490 -4.62 -21.14 23.65
C ASP A 490 -3.24 -20.47 23.64
N ALA A 491 -3.19 -19.13 23.58
CA ALA A 491 -1.96 -18.35 23.71
C ALA A 491 -1.26 -18.63 25.07
N LYS A 492 -1.99 -18.62 26.19
CA LYS A 492 -1.44 -18.96 27.52
C LYS A 492 -0.92 -20.39 27.61
N ASP A 493 -1.60 -21.34 26.95
CA ASP A 493 -1.15 -22.73 26.96
C ASP A 493 0.09 -22.94 26.06
N LEU A 494 0.23 -22.13 25.02
CA LEU A 494 1.45 -22.06 24.20
C LEU A 494 2.64 -21.54 25.01
N VAL A 495 2.49 -20.44 25.77
CA VAL A 495 3.53 -19.91 26.66
C VAL A 495 4.05 -21.00 27.60
N LYS A 496 3.16 -21.76 28.27
CA LYS A 496 3.55 -22.85 29.16
C LYS A 496 4.38 -23.93 28.43
N LYS A 497 4.07 -24.22 27.16
CA LYS A 497 4.82 -25.21 26.36
C LYS A 497 6.20 -24.68 25.99
N ILE A 498 6.30 -23.39 25.63
CA ILE A 498 7.59 -22.75 25.31
C ILE A 498 8.49 -22.75 26.55
N SER A 499 8.00 -22.22 27.69
CA SER A 499 8.75 -22.16 28.96
C SER A 499 9.16 -23.56 29.48
N LYS A 500 8.38 -24.60 29.17
CA LYS A 500 8.75 -26.00 29.53
C LYS A 500 9.87 -26.52 28.65
N LYS A 501 9.92 -26.16 27.37
CA LYS A 501 10.91 -26.61 26.40
C LYS A 501 12.21 -25.82 26.53
N HIS A 502 12.12 -24.53 26.73
CA HIS A 502 13.23 -23.58 26.83
C HIS A 502 13.22 -22.97 28.25
N LYS A 503 13.93 -23.56 29.18
CA LYS A 503 13.86 -23.22 30.61
C LYS A 503 14.69 -22.00 30.98
N ASP A 504 15.60 -21.63 30.13
CA ASP A 504 16.55 -20.53 30.34
C ASP A 504 16.08 -19.22 29.71
N ILE A 505 14.80 -19.19 29.22
CA ILE A 505 14.20 -18.02 28.58
C ILE A 505 12.96 -17.59 29.36
N ASP A 506 12.83 -16.29 29.59
CA ASP A 506 11.60 -15.68 30.04
C ASP A 506 10.62 -15.52 28.88
N VAL A 507 9.33 -15.78 29.11
CA VAL A 507 8.29 -15.72 28.08
C VAL A 507 7.15 -14.83 28.53
N GLU A 508 6.93 -13.75 27.82
CA GLU A 508 5.83 -12.83 28.04
C GLU A 508 4.71 -13.02 27.00
N LEU A 509 3.48 -12.64 27.37
CA LEU A 509 2.32 -12.73 26.50
C LEU A 509 1.57 -11.41 26.50
N VAL A 510 1.43 -10.82 25.32
CA VAL A 510 0.77 -9.53 25.10
C VAL A 510 -0.34 -9.71 24.05
N TYR A 511 -1.46 -9.02 24.21
CA TYR A 511 -2.46 -8.93 23.16
C TYR A 511 -2.06 -7.86 22.15
N GLY A 512 -1.79 -8.27 20.91
CA GLY A 512 -1.53 -7.36 19.80
C GLY A 512 -2.80 -7.03 19.01
N GLY A 513 -3.68 -8.02 18.85
CA GLY A 513 -4.93 -7.88 18.09
C GLY A 513 -4.72 -7.69 16.58
N GLN A 514 -3.50 -8.01 16.09
CA GLN A 514 -3.16 -7.90 14.67
C GLN A 514 -3.89 -8.95 13.83
N PRO A 515 -4.36 -8.59 12.61
CA PRO A 515 -4.82 -9.54 11.61
C PRO A 515 -3.64 -10.22 10.90
N VAL A 516 -3.90 -11.26 10.11
CA VAL A 516 -2.95 -11.97 9.23
C VAL A 516 -1.91 -12.79 10.01
N TYR A 517 -1.29 -12.22 11.02
CA TYR A 517 -0.32 -12.93 11.86
C TYR A 517 -0.98 -13.43 13.15
N TYR A 518 -1.04 -14.75 13.29
CA TYR A 518 -1.51 -15.38 14.54
C TYR A 518 -0.65 -14.99 15.72
N TYR A 519 0.66 -14.94 15.50
CA TYR A 519 1.64 -14.46 16.47
C TYR A 519 2.68 -13.59 15.79
N THR A 520 3.02 -12.47 16.41
CA THR A 520 4.29 -11.78 16.23
C THR A 520 5.12 -12.03 17.49
N ILE A 521 6.40 -12.28 17.33
CA ILE A 521 7.27 -12.72 18.43
C ILE A 521 8.55 -11.90 18.38
N THR A 522 8.90 -11.26 19.49
CA THR A 522 10.23 -10.67 19.64
C THR A 522 11.11 -11.58 20.47
N LEU A 523 12.40 -11.56 20.14
CA LEU A 523 13.41 -12.30 20.87
C LEU A 523 14.61 -11.35 21.12
N GLU A 524 15.00 -11.24 22.40
CA GLU A 524 16.01 -10.32 22.95
C GLU A 524 17.00 -11.04 23.84
#